data_de64b9f107da618010723c243b4c5f45
#
_entry.id   de64b9f107da618010723c243b4c5f45
#
_cell.length_a   1.000
_cell.length_b   1.000
_cell.length_c   1.000
_cell.angle_alpha   90.00
_cell.angle_beta   90.00
_cell.angle_gamma   90.00
#
_symmetry.space_group_name_H-M   'P 1'
#
loop_
_entity.id
_entity.type
_entity.pdbx_description
1 polymer ?
#
loop_
_entity_poly.entity_id
_entity_poly.type
_entity_poly.pdbx_seq_one_letter_code
_entity_poly.pdbx_strand_id
1 'polypeptide(L)'
;MTPSYRLLFPSLRWTTMLLASAVVVTASSFADQRQTPPLIAQAQQAQPSPLVSLTDGTPQELEREGDQMRQQKRYLDALDYYDAALAKQQSALLWNKKGMAMLFLQRNKEAEKCFQKAVNFDKNSAEGWNNLGYIAHLEKRHNRAIKYYNKALVLRPNSATFHYNLGAAYFSKHDFDIATQEYHTAYQLDPDIFQRVSRMGIMVQSSSPEDRAAFSFMVAKMYAQAGDLEHSLECLRKALEEGYKNIDNAYKDAEFASLRTDKRFTDLMAQKPQAIQ
;
A
#
# COMPACT_ATOMS: atom_id res chain seq x y z
N MET A 1 59.92 -10.13 24.54
CA MET A 1 59.53 -9.92 25.95
C MET A 1 58.11 -9.40 25.96
N THR A 2 57.16 -10.27 26.18
CA THR A 2 55.72 -9.99 26.40
C THR A 2 55.46 -9.91 27.90
N PRO A 3 54.53 -9.13 28.37
CA PRO A 3 53.65 -9.69 29.40
C PRO A 3 52.17 -9.66 29.04
N SER A 4 51.59 -10.82 29.21
CA SER A 4 50.14 -11.11 29.20
C SER A 4 49.52 -10.62 30.49
N TYR A 5 48.38 -9.92 30.40
CA TYR A 5 47.47 -9.69 31.56
C TYR A 5 46.22 -10.51 31.37
N ARG A 6 46.11 -11.52 32.22
CA ARG A 6 44.85 -12.24 32.52
C ARG A 6 44.06 -11.42 33.54
N LEU A 7 42.83 -11.13 33.26
CA LEU A 7 41.87 -10.68 34.28
C LEU A 7 40.93 -11.82 34.65
N LEU A 8 40.96 -12.13 35.94
CA LEU A 8 40.14 -13.14 36.67
C LEU A 8 38.76 -12.55 36.93
N PHE A 9 37.71 -13.32 36.63
CA PHE A 9 36.35 -13.07 37.13
C PHE A 9 36.12 -13.88 38.42
N PRO A 10 35.56 -13.32 39.50
CA PRO A 10 35.05 -14.12 40.61
C PRO A 10 33.56 -14.42 40.46
N SER A 11 33.26 -15.68 40.56
CA SER A 11 31.92 -16.25 40.66
C SER A 11 31.27 -15.86 42.00
N LEU A 12 30.07 -15.29 41.98
CA LEU A 12 29.25 -15.12 43.18
C LEU A 12 28.06 -16.07 43.13
N ARG A 13 28.13 -17.10 43.98
CA ARG A 13 27.03 -18.02 44.31
C ARG A 13 26.08 -17.32 45.28
N TRP A 14 24.80 -17.30 45.00
CA TRP A 14 23.75 -16.97 45.95
C TRP A 14 23.02 -18.25 46.33
N THR A 15 23.17 -18.60 47.61
CA THR A 15 22.50 -19.69 48.30
C THR A 15 21.08 -19.26 48.72
N THR A 16 20.20 -20.19 48.53
CA THR A 16 18.81 -20.21 48.99
C THR A 16 18.65 -19.94 50.47
N MET A 17 17.63 -19.15 50.86
CA MET A 17 17.03 -19.18 52.19
C MET A 17 15.52 -19.09 52.07
N LEU A 18 14.89 -20.26 52.33
CA LEU A 18 13.45 -20.41 52.58
C LEU A 18 13.10 -19.80 53.94
N LEU A 19 12.10 -18.93 53.99
CA LEU A 19 11.35 -18.66 55.21
C LEU A 19 9.85 -18.70 54.88
N ALA A 20 9.24 -19.76 55.38
CA ALA A 20 7.80 -19.94 55.45
C ALA A 20 7.24 -19.07 56.58
N SER A 21 6.26 -18.25 56.28
CA SER A 21 5.35 -17.70 57.29
C SER A 21 3.91 -17.83 56.78
N ALA A 22 3.23 -18.77 57.40
CA ALA A 22 1.79 -18.97 57.24
C ALA A 22 1.05 -17.79 57.89
N VAL A 23 0.23 -17.10 57.10
CA VAL A 23 -0.83 -16.24 57.63
C VAL A 23 -2.16 -16.84 57.20
N VAL A 24 -2.85 -17.39 58.20
CA VAL A 24 -4.26 -17.76 58.10
C VAL A 24 -5.06 -16.48 58.12
N VAL A 25 -5.74 -16.17 57.04
CA VAL A 25 -6.81 -15.15 57.02
C VAL A 25 -8.11 -15.83 56.68
N THR A 26 -9.00 -15.74 57.63
CA THR A 26 -10.37 -16.24 57.66
C THR A 26 -11.21 -15.72 56.50
N ALA A 27 -12.01 -16.62 55.94
CA ALA A 27 -13.05 -16.33 55.00
C ALA A 27 -14.10 -15.38 55.58
N SER A 28 -14.32 -14.25 54.93
CA SER A 28 -15.58 -13.52 55.02
C SER A 28 -15.94 -12.97 53.62
N SER A 29 -17.02 -13.48 53.14
CA SER A 29 -17.92 -13.06 52.07
C SER A 29 -17.71 -11.66 51.51
N PHE A 30 -17.36 -11.62 50.21
CA PHE A 30 -17.86 -10.59 49.31
C PHE A 30 -18.35 -11.27 48.03
N ALA A 31 -19.65 -11.40 47.95
CA ALA A 31 -20.35 -11.70 46.72
C ALA A 31 -20.34 -10.45 45.83
N ASP A 32 -20.35 -10.71 44.53
CA ASP A 32 -20.69 -9.78 43.47
C ASP A 32 -19.56 -8.86 42.92
N GLN A 33 -18.64 -9.47 42.16
CA GLN A 33 -17.99 -8.78 41.08
C GLN A 33 -18.32 -9.53 39.78
N ARG A 34 -19.18 -8.94 38.98
CA ARG A 34 -19.48 -9.35 37.61
C ARG A 34 -18.17 -9.45 36.83
N GLN A 35 -17.71 -10.67 36.61
CA GLN A 35 -16.57 -10.95 35.75
C GLN A 35 -16.98 -10.59 34.31
N THR A 36 -16.52 -9.44 33.82
CA THR A 36 -16.48 -9.21 32.39
C THR A 36 -15.53 -10.23 31.76
N PRO A 37 -15.97 -11.06 30.85
CA PRO A 37 -15.08 -12.03 30.21
C PRO A 37 -13.92 -11.30 29.50
N PRO A 38 -12.70 -11.89 29.52
CA PRO A 38 -11.55 -11.26 28.88
C PRO A 38 -11.83 -11.01 27.38
N LEU A 39 -11.36 -9.88 26.86
CA LEU A 39 -11.52 -9.43 25.48
C LEU A 39 -11.21 -10.49 24.40
N ILE A 40 -10.37 -11.47 24.73
CA ILE A 40 -10.02 -12.62 23.87
C ILE A 40 -11.21 -13.58 23.69
N ALA A 41 -12.09 -13.71 24.69
CA ALA A 41 -13.27 -14.59 24.60
C ALA A 41 -14.41 -13.97 23.76
N GLN A 42 -14.43 -12.63 23.58
CA GLN A 42 -15.42 -11.96 22.73
C GLN A 42 -15.04 -12.03 21.24
N ALA A 43 -13.76 -12.20 20.89
CA ALA A 43 -13.33 -12.35 19.50
C ALA A 43 -13.63 -13.74 18.91
N GLN A 44 -13.97 -14.74 19.75
CA GLN A 44 -14.24 -16.11 19.30
C GLN A 44 -15.73 -16.42 19.06
N GLN A 45 -16.65 -15.47 19.26
CA GLN A 45 -18.09 -15.68 19.09
C GLN A 45 -18.74 -14.95 17.91
N ALA A 46 -17.96 -14.34 17.03
CA ALA A 46 -18.49 -13.97 15.72
C ALA A 46 -18.63 -15.26 14.88
N GLN A 47 -19.73 -15.99 15.07
CA GLN A 47 -20.10 -17.05 14.13
C GLN A 47 -20.18 -16.42 12.75
N PRO A 48 -19.53 -17.01 11.73
CA PRO A 48 -19.69 -16.50 10.38
C PRO A 48 -21.19 -16.46 10.08
N SER A 49 -21.71 -15.29 9.72
CA SER A 49 -23.08 -15.18 9.25
C SER A 49 -23.31 -16.25 8.20
N PRO A 50 -24.45 -16.96 8.23
CA PRO A 50 -24.73 -17.98 7.21
C PRO A 50 -24.56 -17.34 5.83
N LEU A 51 -23.78 -17.99 4.96
CA LEU A 51 -23.56 -17.52 3.59
C LEU A 51 -24.92 -17.35 2.90
N VAL A 52 -25.13 -16.18 2.30
CA VAL A 52 -26.35 -15.92 1.53
C VAL A 52 -26.37 -16.88 0.35
N SER A 53 -27.51 -17.55 0.14
CA SER A 53 -27.71 -18.44 -1.01
C SER A 53 -27.57 -17.64 -2.31
N LEU A 54 -26.81 -18.15 -3.26
CA LEU A 54 -26.62 -17.54 -4.58
C LEU A 54 -27.95 -17.38 -5.34
N THR A 55 -28.95 -18.24 -5.06
CA THR A 55 -30.25 -18.20 -5.71
C THR A 55 -31.23 -17.23 -5.06
N ASP A 56 -31.23 -17.15 -3.74
CA ASP A 56 -32.30 -16.50 -2.96
C ASP A 56 -31.94 -15.10 -2.50
N GLY A 57 -30.63 -14.78 -2.43
CA GLY A 57 -30.13 -13.47 -2.01
C GLY A 57 -30.60 -12.32 -2.91
N THR A 58 -30.87 -11.17 -2.33
CA THR A 58 -31.07 -9.92 -3.09
C THR A 58 -29.77 -9.47 -3.77
N PRO A 59 -29.81 -8.65 -4.83
CA PRO A 59 -28.59 -8.12 -5.46
C PRO A 59 -27.62 -7.48 -4.47
N GLN A 60 -28.14 -6.74 -3.49
CA GLN A 60 -27.36 -6.02 -2.48
C GLN A 60 -26.73 -6.98 -1.46
N GLU A 61 -27.43 -8.01 -1.05
CA GLU A 61 -26.89 -9.06 -0.17
C GLU A 61 -25.79 -9.84 -0.88
N LEU A 62 -26.00 -10.25 -2.12
CA LEU A 62 -25.01 -10.95 -2.94
C LEU A 62 -23.77 -10.07 -3.19
N GLU A 63 -23.95 -8.78 -3.46
CA GLU A 63 -22.86 -7.83 -3.59
C GLU A 63 -22.02 -7.76 -2.32
N ARG A 64 -22.67 -7.67 -1.16
CA ARG A 64 -21.99 -7.61 0.15
C ARG A 64 -21.20 -8.88 0.45
N GLU A 65 -21.78 -10.06 0.19
CA GLU A 65 -21.07 -11.32 0.36
C GLU A 65 -19.87 -11.44 -0.60
N GLY A 66 -20.04 -11.03 -1.85
CA GLY A 66 -18.94 -10.94 -2.81
C GLY A 66 -17.81 -10.02 -2.32
N ASP A 67 -18.14 -8.87 -1.74
CA ASP A 67 -17.14 -7.96 -1.13
C ASP A 67 -16.42 -8.61 0.05
N GLN A 68 -17.14 -9.35 0.90
CA GLN A 68 -16.58 -10.08 2.03
C GLN A 68 -15.62 -11.20 1.55
N MET A 69 -16.02 -11.97 0.54
CA MET A 69 -15.14 -12.99 -0.07
C MET A 69 -13.88 -12.35 -0.65
N ARG A 70 -14.01 -11.22 -1.34
CA ARG A 70 -12.89 -10.49 -1.91
C ARG A 70 -11.93 -9.97 -0.82
N GLN A 71 -12.43 -9.45 0.29
CA GLN A 71 -11.62 -9.02 1.44
C GLN A 71 -10.84 -10.20 2.06
N GLN A 72 -11.44 -11.39 2.08
CA GLN A 72 -10.81 -12.64 2.51
C GLN A 72 -9.87 -13.23 1.45
N LYS A 73 -9.66 -12.55 0.32
CA LYS A 73 -8.88 -13.01 -0.84
C LYS A 73 -9.44 -14.27 -1.52
N ARG A 74 -10.69 -14.61 -1.26
CA ARG A 74 -11.44 -15.70 -1.90
C ARG A 74 -12.06 -15.20 -3.20
N TYR A 75 -11.21 -14.90 -4.16
CA TYR A 75 -11.62 -14.18 -5.37
C TYR A 75 -12.56 -15.00 -6.28
N LEU A 76 -12.41 -16.31 -6.33
CA LEU A 76 -13.31 -17.17 -7.12
C LEU A 76 -14.73 -17.15 -6.53
N ASP A 77 -14.84 -17.32 -5.21
CA ASP A 77 -16.13 -17.24 -4.52
C ASP A 77 -16.76 -15.85 -4.69
N ALA A 78 -15.94 -14.79 -4.61
CA ALA A 78 -16.43 -13.43 -4.86
C ALA A 78 -17.02 -13.28 -6.27
N LEU A 79 -16.45 -13.94 -7.29
CA LEU A 79 -16.98 -13.93 -8.66
C LEU A 79 -18.35 -14.57 -8.74
N ASP A 80 -18.57 -15.70 -8.05
CA ASP A 80 -19.86 -16.39 -8.05
C ASP A 80 -20.96 -15.47 -7.47
N TYR A 81 -20.67 -14.79 -6.38
CA TYR A 81 -21.58 -13.80 -5.77
C TYR A 81 -21.84 -12.60 -6.68
N TYR A 82 -20.80 -12.02 -7.29
CA TYR A 82 -20.98 -10.90 -8.22
C TYR A 82 -21.75 -11.32 -9.48
N ASP A 83 -21.56 -12.54 -9.97
CA ASP A 83 -22.31 -13.06 -11.11
C ASP A 83 -23.79 -13.28 -10.77
N ALA A 84 -24.07 -13.83 -9.59
CA ALA A 84 -25.45 -13.97 -9.11
C ALA A 84 -26.12 -12.60 -8.91
N ALA A 85 -25.42 -11.62 -8.37
CA ALA A 85 -25.92 -10.23 -8.24
C ALA A 85 -26.21 -9.60 -9.61
N LEU A 86 -25.28 -9.74 -10.57
CA LEU A 86 -25.41 -9.22 -11.93
C LEU A 86 -26.53 -9.88 -12.72
N ALA A 87 -26.83 -11.16 -12.47
CA ALA A 87 -27.96 -11.86 -13.08
C ALA A 87 -29.32 -11.26 -12.63
N LYS A 88 -29.37 -10.75 -11.40
CA LYS A 88 -30.58 -10.12 -10.84
C LYS A 88 -30.67 -8.64 -11.17
N GLN A 89 -29.55 -7.93 -11.08
CA GLN A 89 -29.48 -6.49 -11.33
C GLN A 89 -28.13 -6.08 -11.92
N GLN A 90 -28.15 -5.52 -13.11
CA GLN A 90 -26.96 -4.99 -13.76
C GLN A 90 -26.61 -3.60 -13.19
N SER A 91 -25.33 -3.39 -12.86
CA SER A 91 -24.83 -2.07 -12.46
C SER A 91 -23.37 -1.88 -12.83
N ALA A 92 -22.97 -0.62 -13.04
CA ALA A 92 -21.56 -0.28 -13.27
C ALA A 92 -20.67 -0.69 -12.10
N LEU A 93 -21.17 -0.50 -10.86
CA LEU A 93 -20.47 -0.87 -9.65
C LEU A 93 -20.17 -2.37 -9.59
N LEU A 94 -21.16 -3.22 -9.83
CA LEU A 94 -21.00 -4.67 -9.82
C LEU A 94 -20.04 -5.16 -10.92
N TRP A 95 -20.13 -4.60 -12.13
CA TRP A 95 -19.18 -4.90 -13.19
C TRP A 95 -17.76 -4.50 -12.81
N ASN A 96 -17.58 -3.33 -12.15
CA ASN A 96 -16.29 -2.88 -11.67
C ASN A 96 -15.72 -3.81 -10.58
N LYS A 97 -16.54 -4.22 -9.59
CA LYS A 97 -16.15 -5.16 -8.53
C LYS A 97 -15.75 -6.52 -9.08
N LYS A 98 -16.51 -7.05 -10.04
CA LYS A 98 -16.17 -8.29 -10.75
C LYS A 98 -14.83 -8.15 -11.48
N GLY A 99 -14.62 -7.04 -12.18
CA GLY A 99 -13.35 -6.74 -12.86
C GLY A 99 -12.18 -6.72 -11.90
N MET A 100 -12.34 -6.14 -10.71
CA MET A 100 -11.32 -6.13 -9.65
C MET A 100 -10.98 -7.56 -9.18
N ALA A 101 -11.97 -8.40 -8.95
CA ALA A 101 -11.74 -9.81 -8.58
C ALA A 101 -10.96 -10.57 -9.68
N MET A 102 -11.31 -10.33 -10.96
CA MET A 102 -10.57 -10.88 -12.11
C MET A 102 -9.11 -10.40 -12.15
N LEU A 103 -8.84 -9.13 -11.84
CA LEU A 103 -7.47 -8.59 -11.74
C LEU A 103 -6.64 -9.32 -10.69
N PHE A 104 -7.19 -9.55 -9.50
CA PHE A 104 -6.49 -10.29 -8.45
C PHE A 104 -6.18 -11.74 -8.84
N LEU A 105 -6.98 -12.32 -9.73
CA LEU A 105 -6.74 -13.63 -10.33
C LEU A 105 -5.81 -13.57 -11.57
N GLN A 106 -5.26 -12.40 -11.89
CA GLN A 106 -4.42 -12.14 -13.07
C GLN A 106 -5.13 -12.41 -14.42
N ARG A 107 -6.46 -12.41 -14.41
CA ARG A 107 -7.31 -12.63 -15.60
C ARG A 107 -7.55 -11.26 -16.30
N ASN A 108 -6.46 -10.60 -16.74
CA ASN A 108 -6.46 -9.22 -17.20
C ASN A 108 -7.43 -8.95 -18.37
N LYS A 109 -7.51 -9.86 -19.36
CA LYS A 109 -8.41 -9.70 -20.50
C LYS A 109 -9.89 -9.73 -20.08
N GLU A 110 -10.23 -10.54 -19.10
CA GLU A 110 -11.59 -10.63 -18.56
C GLU A 110 -11.92 -9.44 -17.68
N ALA A 111 -10.95 -8.98 -16.89
CA ALA A 111 -11.07 -7.73 -16.14
C ALA A 111 -11.33 -6.53 -17.06
N GLU A 112 -10.58 -6.39 -18.17
CA GLU A 112 -10.81 -5.33 -19.17
C GLU A 112 -12.25 -5.35 -19.69
N LYS A 113 -12.78 -6.56 -20.03
CA LYS A 113 -14.17 -6.68 -20.48
C LYS A 113 -15.18 -6.25 -19.42
N CYS A 114 -14.93 -6.56 -18.15
CA CYS A 114 -15.78 -6.14 -17.05
C CYS A 114 -15.76 -4.63 -16.86
N PHE A 115 -14.58 -4.00 -16.85
CA PHE A 115 -14.46 -2.55 -16.74
C PHE A 115 -15.07 -1.83 -17.96
N GLN A 116 -14.93 -2.40 -19.16
CA GLN A 116 -15.60 -1.87 -20.34
C GLN A 116 -17.13 -1.91 -20.21
N LYS A 117 -17.68 -2.99 -19.65
CA LYS A 117 -19.12 -3.08 -19.34
C LYS A 117 -19.52 -2.05 -18.29
N ALA A 118 -18.70 -1.85 -17.24
CA ALA A 118 -18.95 -0.83 -16.23
C ALA A 118 -19.10 0.57 -16.84
N VAL A 119 -18.13 1.02 -17.66
CA VAL A 119 -18.17 2.35 -18.30
C VAL A 119 -19.17 2.44 -19.45
N ASN A 120 -19.60 1.33 -20.03
CA ASN A 120 -20.69 1.32 -21.02
C ASN A 120 -22.06 1.47 -20.33
N PHE A 121 -22.24 0.84 -19.17
CA PHE A 121 -23.44 0.94 -18.37
C PHE A 121 -23.58 2.34 -17.74
N ASP A 122 -22.49 2.86 -17.19
CA ASP A 122 -22.43 4.22 -16.66
C ASP A 122 -21.13 4.92 -17.13
N LYS A 123 -21.29 5.94 -18.00
CA LYS A 123 -20.17 6.74 -18.49
C LYS A 123 -19.50 7.58 -17.41
N ASN A 124 -20.18 7.80 -16.27
CA ASN A 124 -19.67 8.53 -15.13
C ASN A 124 -18.97 7.62 -14.08
N SER A 125 -18.77 6.34 -14.42
CA SER A 125 -17.99 5.43 -13.57
C SER A 125 -16.50 5.80 -13.59
N ALA A 126 -16.09 6.68 -12.67
CA ALA A 126 -14.70 7.13 -12.56
C ALA A 126 -13.74 5.97 -12.28
N GLU A 127 -14.12 5.05 -11.38
CA GLU A 127 -13.37 3.84 -11.09
C GLU A 127 -13.24 2.93 -12.31
N GLY A 128 -14.30 2.78 -13.09
CA GLY A 128 -14.27 2.00 -14.33
C GLY A 128 -13.24 2.55 -15.31
N TRP A 129 -13.21 3.87 -15.51
CA TRP A 129 -12.19 4.52 -16.35
C TRP A 129 -10.78 4.38 -15.80
N ASN A 130 -10.60 4.57 -14.47
CA ASN A 130 -9.30 4.36 -13.82
C ASN A 130 -8.80 2.92 -14.01
N ASN A 131 -9.67 1.92 -13.84
CA ASN A 131 -9.29 0.51 -13.94
C ASN A 131 -9.02 0.09 -15.40
N LEU A 132 -9.69 0.67 -16.38
CA LEU A 132 -9.30 0.54 -17.79
C LEU A 132 -7.92 1.16 -18.06
N GLY A 133 -7.62 2.30 -17.41
CA GLY A 133 -6.30 2.91 -17.42
C GLY A 133 -5.23 1.97 -16.87
N TYR A 134 -5.51 1.34 -15.74
CA TYR A 134 -4.61 0.39 -15.11
C TYR A 134 -4.30 -0.82 -16.01
N ILE A 135 -5.33 -1.44 -16.63
CA ILE A 135 -5.12 -2.52 -17.61
C ILE A 135 -4.24 -2.05 -18.77
N ALA A 136 -4.55 -0.89 -19.35
CA ALA A 136 -3.78 -0.34 -20.47
C ALA A 136 -2.32 -0.07 -20.05
N HIS A 137 -2.09 0.35 -18.81
CA HIS A 137 -0.74 0.55 -18.24
C HIS A 137 0.02 -0.78 -18.13
N LEU A 138 -0.60 -1.82 -17.56
CA LEU A 138 -0.02 -3.16 -17.47
C LEU A 138 0.39 -3.72 -18.83
N GLU A 139 -0.38 -3.40 -19.89
CA GLU A 139 -0.09 -3.81 -21.25
C GLU A 139 0.87 -2.85 -21.98
N LYS A 140 1.51 -1.92 -21.25
CA LYS A 140 2.46 -0.92 -21.77
C LYS A 140 1.84 0.02 -22.82
N ARG A 141 0.51 0.11 -22.87
CA ARG A 141 -0.25 1.03 -23.74
C ARG A 141 -0.39 2.39 -23.04
N HIS A 142 0.73 3.04 -22.71
CA HIS A 142 0.79 4.20 -21.82
C HIS A 142 -0.08 5.37 -22.26
N ASN A 143 -0.10 5.71 -23.57
CA ASN A 143 -0.95 6.79 -24.08
C ASN A 143 -2.45 6.50 -23.89
N ARG A 144 -2.85 5.23 -23.99
CA ARG A 144 -4.23 4.81 -23.74
C ARG A 144 -4.56 4.86 -22.25
N ALA A 145 -3.60 4.46 -21.40
CA ALA A 145 -3.73 4.56 -19.94
C ALA A 145 -3.95 6.02 -19.51
N ILE A 146 -3.10 6.94 -19.98
CA ILE A 146 -3.21 8.38 -19.71
C ILE A 146 -4.60 8.91 -20.12
N LYS A 147 -5.08 8.54 -21.32
CA LYS A 147 -6.42 8.95 -21.78
C LYS A 147 -7.54 8.48 -20.82
N TYR A 148 -7.43 7.27 -20.31
CA TYR A 148 -8.43 6.71 -19.39
C TYR A 148 -8.34 7.34 -18.01
N TYR A 149 -7.12 7.54 -17.45
CA TYR A 149 -6.92 8.22 -16.18
C TYR A 149 -7.42 9.67 -16.21
N ASN A 150 -7.17 10.40 -17.29
CA ASN A 150 -7.71 11.74 -17.47
C ASN A 150 -9.25 11.76 -17.49
N LYS A 151 -9.91 10.76 -18.11
CA LYS A 151 -11.37 10.63 -18.00
C LYS A 151 -11.84 10.39 -16.57
N ALA A 152 -11.13 9.56 -15.81
CA ALA A 152 -11.43 9.33 -14.41
C ALA A 152 -11.27 10.60 -13.57
N LEU A 153 -10.21 11.38 -13.82
CA LEU A 153 -9.93 12.65 -13.11
C LEU A 153 -10.93 13.77 -13.48
N VAL A 154 -11.42 13.81 -14.72
CA VAL A 154 -12.54 14.73 -15.06
C VAL A 154 -13.77 14.47 -14.21
N LEU A 155 -14.05 13.19 -13.90
CA LEU A 155 -15.19 12.79 -13.07
C LEU A 155 -14.92 12.94 -11.57
N ARG A 156 -13.68 12.73 -11.15
CA ARG A 156 -13.25 12.83 -9.75
C ARG A 156 -11.86 13.46 -9.64
N PRO A 157 -11.78 14.78 -9.70
CA PRO A 157 -10.50 15.51 -9.75
C PRO A 157 -9.65 15.37 -8.46
N ASN A 158 -10.27 15.13 -7.32
CA ASN A 158 -9.57 15.04 -6.02
C ASN A 158 -9.31 13.58 -5.59
N SER A 159 -8.97 12.71 -6.53
CA SER A 159 -8.62 11.31 -6.21
C SER A 159 -7.11 11.11 -6.20
N ALA A 160 -6.51 10.99 -5.01
CA ALA A 160 -5.08 10.71 -4.87
C ALA A 160 -4.64 9.47 -5.67
N THR A 161 -5.45 8.41 -5.66
CA THR A 161 -5.17 7.18 -6.42
C THR A 161 -5.15 7.42 -7.92
N PHE A 162 -6.04 8.26 -8.46
CA PHE A 162 -6.08 8.52 -9.90
C PHE A 162 -4.89 9.37 -10.35
N HIS A 163 -4.50 10.39 -9.58
CA HIS A 163 -3.29 11.16 -9.80
C HIS A 163 -2.04 10.29 -9.72
N TYR A 164 -1.96 9.41 -8.71
CA TYR A 164 -0.87 8.46 -8.59
C TYR A 164 -0.74 7.57 -9.85
N ASN A 165 -1.85 7.00 -10.31
CA ASN A 165 -1.87 6.13 -11.50
C ASN A 165 -1.51 6.88 -12.78
N LEU A 166 -1.95 8.14 -12.91
CA LEU A 166 -1.57 9.01 -14.03
C LEU A 166 -0.08 9.32 -14.00
N GLY A 167 0.46 9.66 -12.82
CA GLY A 167 1.90 9.85 -12.61
C GLY A 167 2.71 8.62 -13.01
N ALA A 168 2.25 7.42 -12.62
CA ALA A 168 2.91 6.16 -12.99
C ALA A 168 2.92 5.93 -14.52
N ALA A 169 1.86 6.32 -15.23
CA ALA A 169 1.81 6.21 -16.67
C ALA A 169 2.76 7.20 -17.37
N TYR A 170 2.87 8.44 -16.87
CA TYR A 170 3.85 9.41 -17.37
C TYR A 170 5.28 9.01 -17.05
N PHE A 171 5.53 8.49 -15.83
CA PHE A 171 6.83 7.95 -15.47
C PHE A 171 7.29 6.85 -16.43
N SER A 172 6.39 5.91 -16.76
CA SER A 172 6.69 4.83 -17.72
C SER A 172 6.91 5.31 -19.15
N LYS A 173 6.53 6.56 -19.46
CA LYS A 173 6.86 7.24 -20.71
C LYS A 173 8.15 8.07 -20.63
N HIS A 174 8.78 8.11 -19.47
CA HIS A 174 9.91 9.00 -19.15
C HIS A 174 9.56 10.50 -19.20
N ASP A 175 8.26 10.86 -19.12
CA ASP A 175 7.78 12.23 -18.97
C ASP A 175 7.85 12.63 -17.48
N PHE A 176 9.06 12.72 -16.92
CA PHE A 176 9.31 12.80 -15.48
C PHE A 176 8.76 14.07 -14.82
N ASP A 177 8.74 15.20 -15.54
CA ASP A 177 8.23 16.47 -15.00
C ASP A 177 6.73 16.36 -14.71
N ILE A 178 5.96 15.82 -15.67
CA ILE A 178 4.52 15.62 -15.49
C ILE A 178 4.26 14.56 -14.43
N ALA A 179 5.05 13.47 -14.44
CA ALA A 179 4.94 12.43 -13.42
C ALA A 179 5.13 13.00 -12.02
N THR A 180 6.13 13.87 -11.82
CA THR A 180 6.40 14.52 -10.52
C THR A 180 5.22 15.39 -10.07
N GLN A 181 4.62 16.18 -10.98
CA GLN A 181 3.46 17.01 -10.67
C GLN A 181 2.25 16.16 -10.22
N GLU A 182 1.98 15.07 -10.96
CA GLU A 182 0.86 14.18 -10.63
C GLU A 182 1.08 13.45 -9.29
N TYR A 183 2.29 12.98 -9.01
CA TYR A 183 2.63 12.38 -7.72
C TYR A 183 2.60 13.41 -6.58
N HIS A 184 3.02 14.63 -6.80
CA HIS A 184 2.90 15.71 -5.82
C HIS A 184 1.43 16.00 -5.49
N THR A 185 0.56 16.08 -6.51
CA THR A 185 -0.88 16.23 -6.31
C THR A 185 -1.47 15.04 -5.53
N ALA A 186 -1.07 13.82 -5.88
CA ALA A 186 -1.50 12.62 -5.16
C ALA A 186 -1.10 12.67 -3.68
N TYR A 187 0.14 13.09 -3.38
CA TYR A 187 0.64 13.24 -2.01
C TYR A 187 -0.08 14.34 -1.24
N GLN A 188 -0.36 15.49 -1.86
CA GLN A 188 -1.13 16.56 -1.22
C GLN A 188 -2.55 16.14 -0.85
N LEU A 189 -3.19 15.29 -1.68
CA LEU A 189 -4.51 14.75 -1.43
C LEU A 189 -4.50 13.64 -0.37
N ASP A 190 -3.41 12.88 -0.29
CA ASP A 190 -3.24 11.76 0.64
C ASP A 190 -1.75 11.50 0.89
N PRO A 191 -1.21 12.00 2.02
CA PRO A 191 0.21 11.84 2.36
C PRO A 191 0.66 10.38 2.49
N ASP A 192 -0.25 9.44 2.77
CA ASP A 192 0.06 8.02 2.92
C ASP A 192 0.00 7.24 1.60
N ILE A 193 -0.29 7.90 0.47
CA ILE A 193 -0.54 7.25 -0.82
C ILE A 193 0.62 6.33 -1.23
N PHE A 194 1.87 6.79 -1.09
CA PHE A 194 3.05 6.03 -1.49
C PHE A 194 3.27 4.80 -0.62
N GLN A 195 3.07 4.93 0.71
CA GLN A 195 3.17 3.80 1.65
C GLN A 195 2.07 2.77 1.39
N ARG A 196 0.84 3.23 1.14
CA ARG A 196 -0.30 2.36 0.87
C ARG A 196 -0.13 1.58 -0.43
N VAL A 197 0.29 2.24 -1.50
CA VAL A 197 0.51 1.60 -2.80
C VAL A 197 1.68 0.63 -2.74
N SER A 198 2.76 0.96 -2.04
CA SER A 198 3.90 0.07 -1.82
C SER A 198 3.47 -1.23 -1.11
N ARG A 199 2.62 -1.13 -0.07
CA ARG A 199 2.10 -2.31 0.64
C ARG A 199 1.20 -3.20 -0.22
N MET A 200 0.53 -2.64 -1.22
CA MET A 200 -0.31 -3.42 -2.15
C MET A 200 0.50 -4.16 -3.22
N GLY A 201 1.82 -4.03 -3.23
CA GLY A 201 2.70 -4.72 -4.20
C GLY A 201 2.51 -4.26 -5.65
N ILE A 202 1.80 -3.15 -5.88
CA ILE A 202 1.48 -2.63 -7.22
C ILE A 202 2.66 -1.84 -7.79
N MET A 203 3.62 -1.46 -6.93
CA MET A 203 4.79 -0.71 -7.36
C MET A 203 5.78 -1.61 -8.11
N VAL A 204 5.94 -1.29 -9.37
CA VAL A 204 7.21 -1.44 -10.12
C VAL A 204 7.77 -2.86 -10.23
N GLN A 205 6.93 -3.91 -10.21
CA GLN A 205 7.40 -5.29 -10.45
C GLN A 205 7.99 -5.52 -11.86
N SER A 206 7.86 -4.57 -12.77
CA SER A 206 8.32 -4.68 -14.17
C SER A 206 9.34 -3.63 -14.59
N SER A 207 9.83 -2.77 -13.69
CA SER A 207 10.80 -1.74 -14.04
C SER A 207 12.23 -2.22 -13.87
N SER A 208 13.11 -1.74 -14.76
CA SER A 208 14.54 -1.98 -14.67
C SER A 208 15.11 -1.43 -13.35
N PRO A 209 16.30 -1.88 -12.90
CA PRO A 209 16.97 -1.26 -11.76
C PRO A 209 17.13 0.25 -11.92
N GLU A 210 17.42 0.71 -13.15
CA GLU A 210 17.56 2.13 -13.50
C GLU A 210 16.25 2.90 -13.31
N ASP A 211 15.11 2.32 -13.70
CA ASP A 211 13.79 2.94 -13.51
C ASP A 211 13.43 3.04 -12.02
N ARG A 212 13.78 2.02 -11.22
CA ARG A 212 13.54 2.07 -9.77
C ARG A 212 14.37 3.16 -9.10
N ALA A 213 15.66 3.25 -9.46
CA ALA A 213 16.55 4.29 -8.97
C ALA A 213 16.06 5.70 -9.35
N ALA A 214 15.64 5.88 -10.61
CA ALA A 214 15.06 7.13 -11.09
C ALA A 214 13.76 7.49 -10.36
N PHE A 215 12.89 6.49 -10.11
CA PHE A 215 11.66 6.67 -9.34
C PHE A 215 11.97 7.10 -7.90
N SER A 216 12.90 6.42 -7.22
CA SER A 216 13.30 6.76 -5.85
C SER A 216 13.82 8.20 -5.79
N PHE A 217 14.63 8.64 -6.75
CA PHE A 217 15.14 10.01 -6.81
C PHE A 217 14.01 11.03 -7.05
N MET A 218 13.09 10.75 -7.96
CA MET A 218 11.95 11.61 -8.25
C MET A 218 11.03 11.76 -7.02
N VAL A 219 10.76 10.66 -6.31
CA VAL A 219 9.96 10.69 -5.08
C VAL A 219 10.68 11.46 -3.98
N ALA A 220 12.03 11.37 -3.90
CA ALA A 220 12.82 12.18 -2.98
C ALA A 220 12.65 13.68 -3.25
N LYS A 221 12.66 14.10 -4.52
CA LYS A 221 12.38 15.50 -4.93
C LYS A 221 11.00 15.94 -4.46
N MET A 222 9.99 15.13 -4.70
CA MET A 222 8.60 15.40 -4.31
C MET A 222 8.47 15.60 -2.80
N TYR A 223 9.06 14.71 -1.98
CA TYR A 223 9.05 14.86 -0.52
C TYR A 223 9.81 16.10 -0.06
N ALA A 224 10.96 16.40 -0.67
CA ALA A 224 11.72 17.61 -0.36
C ALA A 224 10.91 18.88 -0.65
N GLN A 225 10.22 18.93 -1.78
CA GLN A 225 9.33 20.02 -2.16
C GLN A 225 8.14 20.17 -1.20
N ALA A 226 7.63 19.07 -0.68
CA ALA A 226 6.56 19.05 0.32
C ALA A 226 7.06 19.41 1.74
N GLY A 227 8.37 19.57 1.94
CA GLY A 227 8.98 19.83 3.24
C GLY A 227 9.18 18.60 4.12
N ASP A 228 8.87 17.40 3.61
CA ASP A 228 9.07 16.13 4.29
C ASP A 228 10.52 15.64 4.08
N LEU A 229 11.43 16.22 4.87
CA LEU A 229 12.86 15.97 4.73
C LEU A 229 13.25 14.54 5.12
N GLU A 230 12.50 13.91 6.02
CA GLU A 230 12.75 12.53 6.48
C GLU A 230 12.54 11.52 5.34
N HIS A 231 11.36 11.50 4.78
CA HIS A 231 11.06 10.61 3.64
C HIS A 231 11.87 10.96 2.40
N SER A 232 12.22 12.25 2.22
CA SER A 232 13.12 12.66 1.14
C SER A 232 14.50 12.03 1.26
N LEU A 233 15.10 12.04 2.47
CA LEU A 233 16.39 11.40 2.74
C LEU A 233 16.35 9.89 2.55
N GLU A 234 15.27 9.23 3.01
CA GLU A 234 15.09 7.78 2.80
C GLU A 234 15.03 7.42 1.31
N CYS A 235 14.24 8.16 0.53
CA CYS A 235 14.13 7.94 -0.91
C CYS A 235 15.43 8.26 -1.64
N LEU A 236 16.17 9.30 -1.22
CA LEU A 236 17.46 9.64 -1.79
C LEU A 236 18.51 8.56 -1.52
N ARG A 237 18.51 8.00 -0.30
CA ARG A 237 19.36 6.85 0.06
C ARG A 237 19.05 5.66 -0.84
N LYS A 238 17.77 5.36 -1.02
CA LYS A 238 17.34 4.26 -1.89
C LYS A 238 17.77 4.48 -3.34
N ALA A 239 17.66 5.71 -3.86
CA ALA A 239 18.15 6.04 -5.19
C ALA A 239 19.66 5.82 -5.33
N LEU A 240 20.44 6.16 -4.29
CA LEU A 240 21.89 5.88 -4.23
C LEU A 240 22.19 4.38 -4.24
N GLU A 241 21.51 3.61 -3.37
CA GLU A 241 21.68 2.16 -3.26
C GLU A 241 21.29 1.43 -4.56
N GLU A 242 20.26 1.90 -5.25
CA GLU A 242 19.80 1.37 -6.54
C GLU A 242 20.65 1.87 -7.73
N GLY A 243 21.64 2.73 -7.48
CA GLY A 243 22.62 3.17 -8.49
C GLY A 243 22.11 4.27 -9.43
N TYR A 244 21.35 5.24 -8.93
CA TYR A 244 20.89 6.36 -9.76
C TYR A 244 22.09 7.18 -10.30
N LYS A 245 22.27 7.20 -11.62
CA LYS A 245 23.46 7.78 -12.28
C LYS A 245 23.59 9.29 -12.07
N ASN A 246 22.47 10.00 -11.98
CA ASN A 246 22.45 11.47 -11.90
C ASN A 246 22.22 11.96 -10.46
N ILE A 247 22.66 11.20 -9.47
CA ILE A 247 22.43 11.52 -8.05
C ILE A 247 22.99 12.89 -7.65
N ASP A 248 24.05 13.35 -8.32
CA ASP A 248 24.67 14.67 -8.07
C ASP A 248 23.74 15.84 -8.43
N ASN A 249 22.63 15.60 -9.14
CA ASN A 249 21.59 16.59 -9.34
C ASN A 249 20.94 17.02 -8.00
N ALA A 250 21.01 16.19 -6.94
CA ALA A 250 20.55 16.57 -5.62
C ALA A 250 21.27 17.82 -5.06
N TYR A 251 22.47 18.11 -5.53
CA TYR A 251 23.17 19.34 -5.18
C TYR A 251 22.69 20.58 -5.96
N LYS A 252 21.98 20.39 -7.08
CA LYS A 252 21.62 21.45 -8.03
C LYS A 252 20.12 21.72 -8.07
N ASP A 253 19.31 20.67 -7.96
CA ASP A 253 17.85 20.76 -8.10
C ASP A 253 17.27 21.61 -6.98
N ALA A 254 16.42 22.56 -7.33
CA ALA A 254 15.85 23.55 -6.41
C ALA A 254 15.05 22.90 -5.27
N GLU A 255 14.41 21.78 -5.53
CA GLU A 255 13.57 21.05 -4.59
C GLU A 255 14.36 20.57 -3.36
N PHE A 256 15.65 20.27 -3.50
CA PHE A 256 16.51 19.85 -2.41
C PHE A 256 17.17 21.02 -1.64
N ALA A 257 16.78 22.28 -1.92
CA ALA A 257 17.41 23.44 -1.28
C ALA A 257 17.39 23.37 0.26
N SER A 258 16.24 23.01 0.85
CA SER A 258 16.11 22.85 2.31
C SER A 258 16.89 21.63 2.81
N LEU A 259 16.92 20.54 2.02
CA LEU A 259 17.61 19.32 2.40
C LEU A 259 19.13 19.50 2.46
N ARG A 260 19.71 20.33 1.58
CA ARG A 260 21.15 20.60 1.55
C ARG A 260 21.69 21.26 2.82
N THR A 261 20.84 21.88 3.63
CA THR A 261 21.21 22.44 4.93
C THR A 261 21.20 21.40 6.06
N ASP A 262 20.64 20.22 5.81
CA ASP A 262 20.60 19.11 6.78
C ASP A 262 21.93 18.34 6.75
N LYS A 263 22.55 18.17 7.92
CA LYS A 263 23.80 17.40 8.04
C LYS A 263 23.66 15.97 7.50
N ARG A 264 22.50 15.35 7.69
CA ARG A 264 22.24 13.97 7.22
C ARG A 264 22.31 13.85 5.70
N PHE A 265 21.94 14.92 4.96
CA PHE A 265 22.13 14.98 3.52
C PHE A 265 23.61 14.95 3.14
N THR A 266 24.42 15.80 3.80
CA THR A 266 25.86 15.85 3.56
C THR A 266 26.52 14.51 3.87
N ASP A 267 26.17 13.90 5.00
CA ASP A 267 26.70 12.60 5.42
C ASP A 267 26.29 11.48 4.43
N LEU A 268 25.05 11.50 3.95
CA LEU A 268 24.53 10.55 2.96
C LEU A 268 25.28 10.68 1.63
N MET A 269 25.42 11.90 1.13
CA MET A 269 26.05 12.15 -0.17
C MET A 269 27.57 11.90 -0.15
N ALA A 270 28.22 12.04 1.02
CA ALA A 270 29.64 11.73 1.19
C ALA A 270 29.93 10.22 1.18
N GLN A 271 28.97 9.40 1.64
CA GLN A 271 29.14 7.94 1.73
C GLN A 271 29.01 7.22 0.38
N LYS A 272 28.51 7.90 -0.66
CA LYS A 272 28.22 7.36 -2.02
C LYS A 272 28.31 5.82 -2.05
N PRO A 273 27.25 5.07 -1.71
CA PRO A 273 27.30 3.63 -1.78
C PRO A 273 27.74 3.24 -3.21
N GLN A 274 28.70 2.32 -3.32
CA GLN A 274 29.03 1.79 -4.63
C GLN A 274 27.80 1.05 -5.15
N ALA A 275 27.36 1.42 -6.35
CA ALA A 275 26.26 0.73 -7.02
C ALA A 275 26.59 -0.76 -7.05
N ILE A 276 25.67 -1.58 -6.54
CA ILE A 276 25.79 -3.05 -6.65
C ILE A 276 25.69 -3.36 -8.14
N GLN A 277 26.83 -3.85 -8.71
CA GLN A 277 26.93 -4.25 -10.12
C GLN A 277 26.19 -5.56 -10.39
#